data_704f87827c22dfe68a0953f5fb11e4d4
#
_entry.id   704f87827c22dfe68a0953f5fb11e4d4
#
_cell.length_a   1.000
_cell.length_b   1.000
_cell.length_c   1.000
_cell.angle_alpha   90.00
_cell.angle_beta   90.00
_cell.angle_gamma   90.00
#
_symmetry.space_group_name_H-M   'P 1'
#
loop_
_entity.id
_entity.type
_entity.pdbx_description
1 polymer ?
#
loop_
_entity_poly.entity_id
_entity_poly.type
_entity_poly.pdbx_seq_one_letter_code
_entity_poly.pdbx_strand_id
1 'polypeptide(L)'
;MEKELEKNIEGLTKDISSYIPDNIVEIVGGYAFSLLMALLIFVIGKWIVNKIVGIFGKILRKVKGMDETLIKFLENIVYYALMIVVLLTALGKLGVETTSFLAILGAAGLAIGLALKDSLGNFASGVMIILFKPFKVGDAVTAAGVTGSVSEVGIFNSIFITPDNQKIIIPNGAITSGSIININAHDTRRVDLIVGIGYNDDIKKTKDVLNDIITSNEKILLDKGITVAVSELADSSVNFVVRAWVKTPDYWDVKFGLTETIKLRFDAEGISIPFPQQDVHHYNNA
;
A
#
# COMPACT_ATOMS: atom_id res chain seq x y z
N MET A 1 -50.30 -75.40 -27.95
CA MET A 1 -50.38 -73.96 -27.72
C MET A 1 -49.85 -73.59 -26.34
N GLU A 2 -50.33 -74.15 -25.22
CA GLU A 2 -49.82 -73.86 -23.86
C GLU A 2 -48.34 -74.23 -23.68
N LYS A 3 -47.94 -75.39 -24.09
CA LYS A 3 -46.48 -75.85 -24.01
C LYS A 3 -45.52 -75.06 -24.87
N GLU A 4 -45.97 -74.45 -25.95
CA GLU A 4 -45.15 -73.58 -26.78
C GLU A 4 -45.05 -72.16 -26.20
N LEU A 5 -46.11 -71.70 -25.55
CA LEU A 5 -46.06 -70.44 -24.81
C LEU A 5 -45.14 -70.50 -23.59
N GLU A 6 -45.19 -71.62 -22.82
CA GLU A 6 -44.25 -71.84 -21.69
C GLU A 6 -42.83 -71.93 -22.13
N LYS A 7 -42.49 -72.56 -23.25
CA LYS A 7 -41.16 -72.65 -23.79
C LYS A 7 -40.63 -71.33 -24.30
N ASN A 8 -41.52 -70.51 -24.87
CA ASN A 8 -41.17 -69.16 -25.30
C ASN A 8 -40.91 -68.18 -24.12
N ILE A 9 -41.75 -68.35 -23.04
CA ILE A 9 -41.57 -67.58 -21.81
C ILE A 9 -40.28 -67.99 -21.07
N GLU A 10 -39.98 -69.31 -20.98
CA GLU A 10 -38.71 -69.80 -20.43
C GLU A 10 -37.48 -69.31 -21.26
N GLY A 11 -37.60 -69.29 -22.59
CA GLY A 11 -36.55 -68.75 -23.47
C GLY A 11 -36.30 -67.24 -23.23
N LEU A 12 -37.37 -66.44 -23.17
CA LEU A 12 -37.29 -65.02 -22.89
C LEU A 12 -36.79 -64.71 -21.49
N THR A 13 -37.21 -65.48 -20.47
CA THR A 13 -36.69 -65.30 -19.11
C THR A 13 -35.22 -65.66 -19.00
N LYS A 14 -34.77 -66.69 -19.73
CA LYS A 14 -33.36 -67.07 -19.78
C LYS A 14 -32.46 -66.09 -20.54
N ASP A 15 -33.00 -65.51 -21.61
CA ASP A 15 -32.32 -64.43 -22.35
C ASP A 15 -32.27 -63.15 -21.49
N ILE A 16 -33.32 -62.76 -20.80
CA ILE A 16 -33.33 -61.61 -19.92
C ILE A 16 -32.41 -61.81 -18.73
N SER A 17 -32.36 -63.02 -18.14
CA SER A 17 -31.44 -63.31 -17.02
C SER A 17 -29.96 -63.27 -17.42
N SER A 18 -29.64 -63.56 -18.69
CA SER A 18 -28.25 -63.50 -19.19
C SER A 18 -27.72 -62.06 -19.36
N TYR A 19 -28.62 -61.06 -19.47
CA TYR A 19 -28.26 -59.64 -19.53
C TYR A 19 -28.23 -58.99 -18.16
N ILE A 20 -28.69 -59.65 -17.10
CA ILE A 20 -28.63 -59.14 -15.73
C ILE A 20 -27.38 -59.71 -15.05
N PRO A 21 -26.41 -58.86 -14.67
CA PRO A 21 -25.22 -59.34 -13.95
C PRO A 21 -25.62 -59.97 -12.61
N ASP A 22 -24.98 -61.09 -12.24
CA ASP A 22 -25.26 -61.80 -10.97
C ASP A 22 -25.10 -60.95 -9.73
N ASN A 23 -24.37 -59.82 -9.83
CA ASN A 23 -24.13 -58.85 -8.77
C ASN A 23 -24.94 -57.52 -8.90
N ILE A 24 -26.06 -57.53 -9.66
CA ILE A 24 -26.87 -56.31 -9.91
C ILE A 24 -27.35 -55.68 -8.60
N VAL A 25 -27.69 -56.47 -7.58
CA VAL A 25 -28.14 -55.99 -6.28
C VAL A 25 -27.00 -55.24 -5.56
N GLU A 26 -25.79 -55.74 -5.69
CA GLU A 26 -24.61 -55.10 -5.10
C GLU A 26 -24.23 -53.82 -5.82
N ILE A 27 -24.34 -53.82 -7.17
CA ILE A 27 -24.10 -52.62 -8.01
C ILE A 27 -25.14 -51.54 -7.70
N VAL A 28 -26.42 -51.88 -7.72
CA VAL A 28 -27.54 -50.96 -7.42
C VAL A 28 -27.44 -50.45 -5.99
N GLY A 29 -27.12 -51.33 -5.03
CA GLY A 29 -26.91 -50.95 -3.63
C GLY A 29 -25.74 -49.95 -3.47
N GLY A 30 -24.65 -50.18 -4.19
CA GLY A 30 -23.49 -49.28 -4.19
C GLY A 30 -23.80 -47.87 -4.74
N TYR A 31 -24.54 -47.83 -5.86
CA TYR A 31 -24.96 -46.53 -6.41
C TYR A 31 -26.03 -45.84 -5.53
N ALA A 32 -26.95 -46.56 -4.96
CA ALA A 32 -27.95 -46.03 -4.04
C ALA A 32 -27.28 -45.45 -2.78
N PHE A 33 -26.27 -46.14 -2.23
CA PHE A 33 -25.47 -45.65 -1.10
C PHE A 33 -24.67 -44.40 -1.47
N SER A 34 -24.03 -44.38 -2.64
CA SER A 34 -23.27 -43.20 -3.12
C SER A 34 -24.18 -41.98 -3.31
N LEU A 35 -25.40 -42.19 -3.86
CA LEU A 35 -26.38 -41.14 -4.03
C LEU A 35 -26.88 -40.59 -2.69
N LEU A 36 -27.14 -41.45 -1.73
CA LEU A 36 -27.56 -41.06 -0.38
C LEU A 36 -26.47 -40.25 0.31
N MET A 37 -25.21 -40.71 0.19
CA MET A 37 -24.06 -39.98 0.75
C MET A 37 -23.84 -38.63 0.08
N ALA A 38 -23.97 -38.54 -1.26
CA ALA A 38 -23.88 -37.28 -1.99
C ALA A 38 -24.97 -36.28 -1.57
N LEU A 39 -26.19 -36.76 -1.43
CA LEU A 39 -27.32 -35.95 -0.95
C LEU A 39 -27.08 -35.46 0.49
N LEU A 40 -26.58 -36.32 1.36
CA LEU A 40 -26.25 -35.99 2.74
C LEU A 40 -25.16 -34.92 2.80
N ILE A 41 -24.09 -35.08 2.00
CA ILE A 41 -23.01 -34.05 1.86
C ILE A 41 -23.59 -32.72 1.39
N PHE A 42 -24.48 -32.74 0.39
CA PHE A 42 -25.07 -31.52 -0.14
C PHE A 42 -25.96 -30.81 0.89
N VAL A 43 -26.83 -31.55 1.59
CA VAL A 43 -27.74 -30.98 2.60
C VAL A 43 -26.99 -30.44 3.79
N ILE A 44 -26.04 -31.22 4.34
CA ILE A 44 -25.21 -30.79 5.47
C ILE A 44 -24.30 -29.65 5.03
N GLY A 45 -23.66 -29.74 3.86
CA GLY A 45 -22.79 -28.71 3.31
C GLY A 45 -23.52 -27.39 3.13
N LYS A 46 -24.73 -27.41 2.53
CA LYS A 46 -25.60 -26.22 2.40
C LYS A 46 -25.95 -25.61 3.75
N TRP A 47 -26.26 -26.45 4.75
CA TRP A 47 -26.56 -25.96 6.09
C TRP A 47 -25.35 -25.28 6.73
N ILE A 48 -24.14 -25.87 6.61
CA ILE A 48 -22.90 -25.29 7.08
C ILE A 48 -22.61 -23.97 6.37
N VAL A 49 -22.72 -23.93 5.03
CA VAL A 49 -22.53 -22.71 4.24
C VAL A 49 -23.44 -21.59 4.69
N ASN A 50 -24.72 -21.86 4.87
CA ASN A 50 -25.69 -20.88 5.36
C ASN A 50 -25.31 -20.33 6.76
N LYS A 51 -24.80 -21.20 7.65
CA LYS A 51 -24.32 -20.77 8.97
C LYS A 51 -23.10 -19.87 8.86
N ILE A 52 -22.11 -20.24 8.04
CA ILE A 52 -20.90 -19.44 7.81
C ILE A 52 -21.26 -18.06 7.24
N VAL A 53 -22.08 -18.02 6.17
CA VAL A 53 -22.52 -16.78 5.52
C VAL A 53 -23.33 -15.92 6.49
N GLY A 54 -24.22 -16.53 7.30
CA GLY A 54 -24.99 -15.80 8.31
C GLY A 54 -24.13 -15.18 9.42
N ILE A 55 -23.06 -15.87 9.86
CA ILE A 55 -22.09 -15.33 10.82
C ILE A 55 -21.30 -14.20 10.17
N PHE A 56 -20.82 -14.41 8.94
CA PHE A 56 -20.06 -13.42 8.16
C PHE A 56 -20.87 -12.13 7.97
N GLY A 57 -22.12 -12.23 7.54
CA GLY A 57 -23.01 -11.08 7.38
C GLY A 57 -23.28 -10.33 8.70
N LYS A 58 -23.45 -11.07 9.81
CA LYS A 58 -23.61 -10.44 11.14
C LYS A 58 -22.36 -9.65 11.56
N ILE A 59 -21.16 -10.12 11.22
CA ILE A 59 -19.90 -9.41 11.50
C ILE A 59 -19.83 -8.14 10.66
N LEU A 60 -20.13 -8.23 9.36
CA LEU A 60 -20.10 -7.07 8.45
C LEU A 60 -21.08 -5.98 8.87
N ARG A 61 -22.31 -6.34 9.29
CA ARG A 61 -23.33 -5.38 9.76
C ARG A 61 -22.95 -4.64 11.04
N LYS A 62 -21.94 -5.12 11.80
CA LYS A 62 -21.41 -4.40 12.98
C LYS A 62 -20.45 -3.28 12.60
N VAL A 63 -19.93 -3.27 11.38
CA VAL A 63 -19.02 -2.22 10.89
C VAL A 63 -19.84 -0.98 10.53
N LYS A 64 -19.60 0.12 11.24
CA LYS A 64 -20.29 1.40 10.98
C LYS A 64 -20.00 1.90 9.55
N GLY A 65 -21.06 2.28 8.84
CA GLY A 65 -20.94 2.88 7.50
C GLY A 65 -20.87 1.87 6.35
N MET A 66 -21.03 0.58 6.59
CA MET A 66 -21.08 -0.40 5.53
C MET A 66 -22.48 -0.46 4.90
N ASP A 67 -22.54 -0.31 3.58
CA ASP A 67 -23.78 -0.36 2.83
C ASP A 67 -24.36 -1.78 2.77
N GLU A 68 -25.70 -1.93 2.92
CA GLU A 68 -26.36 -3.23 2.93
C GLU A 68 -26.23 -3.95 1.57
N THR A 69 -26.12 -3.21 0.48
CA THR A 69 -25.92 -3.79 -0.87
C THR A 69 -24.55 -4.44 -0.96
N LEU A 70 -23.53 -3.78 -0.42
CA LEU A 70 -22.18 -4.34 -0.36
C LEU A 70 -22.11 -5.58 0.53
N ILE A 71 -22.80 -5.57 1.68
CA ILE A 71 -22.86 -6.73 2.57
C ILE A 71 -23.47 -7.93 1.83
N LYS A 72 -24.63 -7.74 1.19
CA LYS A 72 -25.28 -8.81 0.42
C LYS A 72 -24.43 -9.31 -0.74
N PHE A 73 -23.72 -8.42 -1.41
CA PHE A 73 -22.80 -8.79 -2.49
C PHE A 73 -21.69 -9.71 -1.97
N LEU A 74 -21.06 -9.35 -0.84
CA LEU A 74 -20.01 -10.15 -0.21
C LEU A 74 -20.56 -11.49 0.34
N GLU A 75 -21.74 -11.48 0.95
CA GLU A 75 -22.44 -12.70 1.38
C GLU A 75 -22.65 -13.66 0.20
N ASN A 76 -23.10 -13.15 -0.94
CA ASN A 76 -23.32 -13.95 -2.15
C ASN A 76 -22.01 -14.54 -2.70
N ILE A 77 -20.93 -13.77 -2.76
CA ILE A 77 -19.63 -14.28 -3.20
C ILE A 77 -19.18 -15.45 -2.32
N VAL A 78 -19.23 -15.29 -0.99
CA VAL A 78 -18.82 -16.33 -0.04
C VAL A 78 -19.76 -17.54 -0.17
N TYR A 79 -21.07 -17.32 -0.31
CA TYR A 79 -22.05 -18.40 -0.48
C TYR A 79 -21.75 -19.23 -1.72
N TYR A 80 -21.63 -18.61 -2.89
CA TYR A 80 -21.37 -19.34 -4.14
C TYR A 80 -20.01 -20.02 -4.15
N ALA A 81 -18.96 -19.38 -3.62
CA ALA A 81 -17.64 -19.99 -3.52
C ALA A 81 -17.67 -21.28 -2.67
N LEU A 82 -18.32 -21.24 -1.50
CA LEU A 82 -18.45 -22.39 -0.63
C LEU A 82 -19.39 -23.46 -1.21
N MET A 83 -20.47 -23.04 -1.89
CA MET A 83 -21.41 -23.98 -2.54
C MET A 83 -20.75 -24.74 -3.69
N ILE A 84 -19.83 -24.15 -4.44
CA ILE A 84 -19.06 -24.85 -5.46
C ILE A 84 -18.23 -25.98 -4.83
N VAL A 85 -17.60 -25.75 -3.68
CA VAL A 85 -16.85 -26.78 -2.96
C VAL A 85 -17.77 -27.92 -2.51
N VAL A 86 -18.94 -27.60 -1.95
CA VAL A 86 -19.95 -28.60 -1.53
C VAL A 86 -20.40 -29.41 -2.73
N LEU A 87 -20.73 -28.78 -3.85
CA LEU A 87 -21.17 -29.42 -5.08
C LEU A 87 -20.11 -30.38 -5.63
N LEU A 88 -18.89 -29.96 -5.75
CA LEU A 88 -17.78 -30.79 -6.24
C LEU A 88 -17.52 -31.97 -5.33
N THR A 89 -17.64 -31.79 -4.01
CA THR A 89 -17.50 -32.90 -3.04
C THR A 89 -18.63 -33.91 -3.20
N ALA A 90 -19.87 -33.45 -3.40
CA ALA A 90 -21.02 -34.32 -3.62
C ALA A 90 -20.91 -35.08 -4.95
N LEU A 91 -20.49 -34.41 -6.04
CA LEU A 91 -20.25 -35.02 -7.35
C LEU A 91 -19.13 -36.09 -7.30
N GLY A 92 -18.05 -35.82 -6.57
CA GLY A 92 -16.98 -36.80 -6.36
C GLY A 92 -17.47 -38.10 -5.67
N LYS A 93 -18.47 -38.00 -4.77
CA LYS A 93 -19.09 -39.16 -4.15
C LYS A 93 -19.95 -39.98 -5.12
N LEU A 94 -20.45 -39.36 -6.17
CA LEU A 94 -21.17 -40.05 -7.26
C LEU A 94 -20.26 -40.70 -8.29
N GLY A 95 -18.92 -40.60 -8.11
CA GLY A 95 -17.93 -41.13 -9.05
C GLY A 95 -17.62 -40.19 -10.21
N VAL A 96 -18.12 -38.93 -10.19
CA VAL A 96 -17.76 -37.93 -11.21
C VAL A 96 -16.33 -37.47 -10.97
N GLU A 97 -15.51 -37.54 -12.02
CA GLU A 97 -14.13 -37.01 -11.96
C GLU A 97 -14.15 -35.47 -11.86
N THR A 98 -13.74 -34.94 -10.70
CA THR A 98 -13.77 -33.52 -10.40
C THR A 98 -12.45 -32.80 -10.68
N THR A 99 -11.41 -33.53 -11.09
CA THR A 99 -10.05 -32.97 -11.32
C THR A 99 -10.05 -31.84 -12.35
N SER A 100 -10.78 -32.03 -13.46
CA SER A 100 -10.88 -31.00 -14.51
C SER A 100 -11.59 -29.73 -14.03
N PHE A 101 -12.62 -29.87 -13.20
CA PHE A 101 -13.32 -28.73 -12.60
C PHE A 101 -12.41 -27.97 -11.61
N LEU A 102 -11.62 -28.69 -10.81
CA LEU A 102 -10.66 -28.08 -9.90
C LEU A 102 -9.56 -27.34 -10.66
N ALA A 103 -9.08 -27.88 -11.80
CA ALA A 103 -8.12 -27.21 -12.65
C ALA A 103 -8.68 -25.88 -13.21
N ILE A 104 -9.91 -25.89 -13.70
CA ILE A 104 -10.59 -24.68 -14.21
C ILE A 104 -10.77 -23.65 -13.08
N LEU A 105 -11.22 -24.07 -11.91
CA LEU A 105 -11.39 -23.20 -10.76
C LEU A 105 -10.04 -22.64 -10.28
N GLY A 106 -8.99 -23.43 -10.32
CA GLY A 106 -7.62 -22.97 -10.00
C GLY A 106 -7.14 -21.89 -10.97
N ALA A 107 -7.35 -22.11 -12.29
CA ALA A 107 -7.02 -21.11 -13.30
C ALA A 107 -7.85 -19.82 -13.16
N ALA A 108 -9.17 -19.94 -12.90
CA ALA A 108 -10.04 -18.81 -12.66
C ALA A 108 -9.63 -18.06 -11.38
N GLY A 109 -9.31 -18.78 -10.30
CA GLY A 109 -8.83 -18.19 -9.04
C GLY A 109 -7.51 -17.43 -9.21
N LEU A 110 -6.59 -17.99 -10.00
CA LEU A 110 -5.34 -17.30 -10.34
C LEU A 110 -5.60 -16.02 -11.13
N ALA A 111 -6.48 -16.07 -12.14
CA ALA A 111 -6.84 -14.91 -12.95
C ALA A 111 -7.46 -13.79 -12.08
N ILE A 112 -8.39 -14.13 -11.17
CA ILE A 112 -8.99 -13.20 -10.22
C ILE A 112 -7.92 -12.65 -9.26
N GLY A 113 -7.05 -13.50 -8.71
CA GLY A 113 -5.96 -13.09 -7.83
C GLY A 113 -5.01 -12.10 -8.50
N LEU A 114 -4.66 -12.32 -9.78
CA LEU A 114 -3.83 -11.40 -10.56
C LEU A 114 -4.57 -10.08 -10.84
N ALA A 115 -5.87 -10.11 -11.12
CA ALA A 115 -6.68 -8.91 -11.34
C ALA A 115 -6.81 -8.06 -10.06
N LEU A 116 -6.83 -8.69 -8.88
CA LEU A 116 -6.94 -8.02 -7.59
C LEU A 116 -5.59 -7.71 -6.93
N LYS A 117 -4.47 -8.06 -7.55
CA LYS A 117 -3.12 -7.94 -6.98
C LYS A 117 -2.83 -6.55 -6.41
N ASP A 118 -3.13 -5.50 -7.18
CA ASP A 118 -2.84 -4.13 -6.77
C ASP A 118 -3.73 -3.68 -5.60
N SER A 119 -5.00 -4.08 -5.60
CA SER A 119 -5.91 -3.81 -4.48
C SER A 119 -5.47 -4.52 -3.20
N LEU A 120 -5.07 -5.80 -3.30
CA LEU A 120 -4.52 -6.54 -2.16
C LEU A 120 -3.20 -5.93 -1.67
N GLY A 121 -2.36 -5.46 -2.59
CA GLY A 121 -1.12 -4.76 -2.27
C GLY A 121 -1.38 -3.48 -1.48
N ASN A 122 -2.33 -2.67 -1.92
CA ASN A 122 -2.74 -1.46 -1.21
C ASN A 122 -3.33 -1.75 0.17
N PHE A 123 -4.16 -2.79 0.27
CA PHE A 123 -4.70 -3.26 1.54
C PHE A 123 -3.59 -3.67 2.52
N ALA A 124 -2.67 -4.53 2.09
CA ALA A 124 -1.55 -4.97 2.91
C ALA A 124 -0.68 -3.79 3.38
N SER A 125 -0.40 -2.86 2.47
CA SER A 125 0.33 -1.61 2.77
C SER A 125 -0.42 -0.74 3.78
N GLY A 126 -1.74 -0.61 3.66
CA GLY A 126 -2.56 0.12 4.62
C GLY A 126 -2.49 -0.49 6.03
N VAL A 127 -2.60 -1.82 6.13
CA VAL A 127 -2.42 -2.54 7.39
C VAL A 127 -1.03 -2.30 7.98
N MET A 128 0.03 -2.33 7.16
CA MET A 128 1.40 -2.05 7.58
C MET A 128 1.56 -0.62 8.11
N ILE A 129 1.00 0.39 7.42
CA ILE A 129 1.03 1.78 7.88
C ILE A 129 0.32 1.93 9.23
N ILE A 130 -0.86 1.32 9.40
CA ILE A 130 -1.65 1.40 10.64
C ILE A 130 -0.95 0.68 11.81
N LEU A 131 -0.31 -0.47 11.55
CA LEU A 131 0.35 -1.29 12.56
C LEU A 131 1.68 -0.69 13.01
N PHE A 132 2.58 -0.39 12.05
CA PHE A 132 3.94 0.09 12.34
C PHE A 132 4.03 1.61 12.51
N LYS A 133 3.03 2.36 12.06
CA LYS A 133 2.91 3.82 12.22
C LYS A 133 4.19 4.58 11.84
N PRO A 134 4.71 4.44 10.62
CA PRO A 134 5.86 5.22 10.17
C PRO A 134 5.58 6.73 10.23
N PHE A 135 4.32 7.10 10.19
CA PHE A 135 3.78 8.43 10.43
C PHE A 135 2.38 8.34 11.06
N LYS A 136 1.88 9.44 11.59
CA LYS A 136 0.55 9.57 12.19
C LYS A 136 -0.27 10.63 11.45
N VAL A 137 -1.58 10.60 11.64
CA VAL A 137 -2.47 11.69 11.22
C VAL A 137 -2.01 12.98 11.89
N GLY A 138 -1.85 14.05 11.11
CA GLY A 138 -1.30 15.34 11.52
C GLY A 138 0.19 15.52 11.21
N ASP A 139 0.97 14.46 10.98
CA ASP A 139 2.37 14.59 10.60
C ASP A 139 2.52 15.19 9.19
N ALA A 140 3.53 16.03 9.00
CA ALA A 140 3.99 16.42 7.67
C ALA A 140 4.95 15.36 7.13
N VAL A 141 4.60 14.80 5.97
CA VAL A 141 5.28 13.63 5.38
C VAL A 141 5.57 13.88 3.91
N THR A 142 6.75 13.45 3.46
CA THR A 142 7.04 13.29 2.03
C THR A 142 7.03 11.80 1.70
N ALA A 143 6.10 11.39 0.85
CA ALA A 143 5.97 10.01 0.39
C ALA A 143 5.36 9.98 -1.02
N ALA A 144 5.71 8.99 -1.83
CA ALA A 144 5.22 8.85 -3.21
C ALA A 144 5.39 10.15 -4.06
N GLY A 145 6.47 10.92 -3.83
CA GLY A 145 6.72 12.19 -4.53
C GLY A 145 5.89 13.39 -4.06
N VAL A 146 5.07 13.22 -3.03
CA VAL A 146 4.19 14.27 -2.49
C VAL A 146 4.63 14.65 -1.08
N THR A 147 4.65 15.96 -0.79
CA THR A 147 4.83 16.49 0.56
C THR A 147 3.54 17.12 1.05
N GLY A 148 3.05 16.69 2.21
CA GLY A 148 1.83 17.21 2.80
C GLY A 148 1.59 16.72 4.21
N SER A 149 0.58 17.30 4.87
CA SER A 149 0.11 16.80 6.16
C SER A 149 -0.84 15.62 5.96
N VAL A 150 -0.64 14.56 6.73
CA VAL A 150 -1.51 13.37 6.70
C VAL A 150 -2.85 13.71 7.34
N SER A 151 -3.91 13.72 6.54
CA SER A 151 -5.29 13.97 7.01
C SER A 151 -5.97 12.68 7.45
N GLU A 152 -5.75 11.58 6.72
CA GLU A 152 -6.40 10.30 6.99
C GLU A 152 -5.51 9.15 6.48
N VAL A 153 -5.54 8.03 7.21
CA VAL A 153 -4.96 6.76 6.78
C VAL A 153 -6.10 5.77 6.62
N GLY A 154 -6.47 5.50 5.37
CA GLY A 154 -7.49 4.52 5.03
C GLY A 154 -6.91 3.13 4.76
N ILE A 155 -7.81 2.18 4.48
CA ILE A 155 -7.43 0.76 4.26
C ILE A 155 -6.66 0.59 2.93
N PHE A 156 -7.07 1.28 1.86
CA PHE A 156 -6.48 1.16 0.53
C PHE A 156 -5.65 2.38 0.13
N ASN A 157 -5.98 3.55 0.68
CA ASN A 157 -5.35 4.82 0.37
C ASN A 157 -5.21 5.69 1.62
N SER A 158 -4.29 6.64 1.57
CA SER A 158 -4.15 7.70 2.57
C SER A 158 -4.39 9.06 1.92
N ILE A 159 -4.87 10.02 2.71
CA ILE A 159 -5.21 11.37 2.27
C ILE A 159 -4.20 12.35 2.84
N PHE A 160 -3.55 13.09 1.96
CA PHE A 160 -2.60 14.14 2.31
C PHE A 160 -3.18 15.50 1.91
N ILE A 161 -2.85 16.52 2.70
CA ILE A 161 -3.16 17.92 2.40
C ILE A 161 -1.83 18.63 2.18
N THR A 162 -1.64 19.21 1.01
CA THR A 162 -0.43 19.98 0.69
C THR A 162 -0.42 21.33 1.41
N PRO A 163 0.74 22.01 1.50
CA PRO A 163 0.83 23.34 2.12
C PRO A 163 -0.06 24.40 1.46
N ASP A 164 -0.37 24.24 0.18
CA ASP A 164 -1.29 25.09 -0.60
C ASP A 164 -2.76 24.59 -0.55
N ASN A 165 -3.08 23.72 0.42
CA ASN A 165 -4.42 23.23 0.75
C ASN A 165 -5.07 22.35 -0.34
N GLN A 166 -4.28 21.62 -1.12
CA GLN A 166 -4.82 20.60 -2.05
C GLN A 166 -4.95 19.26 -1.35
N LYS A 167 -6.06 18.56 -1.61
CA LYS A 167 -6.29 17.20 -1.14
C LYS A 167 -5.71 16.19 -2.14
N ILE A 168 -4.78 15.38 -1.70
CA ILE A 168 -4.18 14.30 -2.51
C ILE A 168 -4.53 12.95 -1.90
N ILE A 169 -5.04 12.05 -2.72
CA ILE A 169 -5.37 10.67 -2.36
C ILE A 169 -4.28 9.78 -2.95
N ILE A 170 -3.53 9.11 -2.08
CA ILE A 170 -2.37 8.29 -2.47
C ILE A 170 -2.68 6.82 -2.13
N PRO A 171 -2.60 5.88 -3.09
CA PRO A 171 -2.66 4.46 -2.81
C PRO A 171 -1.59 4.05 -1.81
N ASN A 172 -1.94 3.26 -0.79
CA ASN A 172 -1.01 2.89 0.27
C ASN A 172 0.23 2.14 -0.24
N GLY A 173 0.07 1.33 -1.29
CA GLY A 173 1.18 0.65 -1.96
C GLY A 173 2.21 1.63 -2.52
N ALA A 174 1.78 2.76 -3.09
CA ALA A 174 2.69 3.79 -3.59
C ALA A 174 3.48 4.45 -2.45
N ILE A 175 2.86 4.63 -1.29
CA ILE A 175 3.53 5.18 -0.09
C ILE A 175 4.61 4.23 0.41
N THR A 176 4.30 2.93 0.52
CA THR A 176 5.20 1.93 1.11
C THR A 176 6.26 1.39 0.16
N SER A 177 6.12 1.61 -1.15
CA SER A 177 7.09 1.17 -2.16
C SER A 177 8.35 2.02 -2.21
N GLY A 178 8.35 3.21 -1.63
CA GLY A 178 9.47 4.14 -1.62
C GLY A 178 9.89 4.57 -0.22
N SER A 179 10.80 5.56 -0.17
CA SER A 179 11.18 6.17 1.10
C SER A 179 10.04 7.02 1.66
N ILE A 180 9.85 6.95 2.97
CA ILE A 180 8.92 7.79 3.72
C ILE A 180 9.76 8.75 4.56
N ILE A 181 9.64 10.06 4.34
CA ILE A 181 10.29 11.09 5.13
C ILE A 181 9.25 11.72 6.04
N ASN A 182 9.29 11.37 7.32
CA ASN A 182 8.45 12.00 8.31
C ASN A 182 9.16 13.24 8.88
N ILE A 183 8.64 14.41 8.52
CA ILE A 183 9.23 15.72 8.90
C ILE A 183 9.04 15.99 10.39
N ASN A 184 8.00 15.44 11.00
CA ASN A 184 7.65 15.60 12.42
C ASN A 184 8.16 14.44 13.30
N ALA A 185 8.94 13.49 12.76
CA ALA A 185 9.44 12.37 13.54
C ALA A 185 10.34 12.80 14.72
N HIS A 186 10.98 13.95 14.60
CA HIS A 186 11.83 14.54 15.64
C HIS A 186 11.39 15.96 15.98
N ASP A 187 11.54 16.33 17.24
CA ASP A 187 11.19 17.66 17.76
C ASP A 187 12.08 18.76 17.23
N THR A 188 13.25 18.40 16.67
CA THR A 188 14.24 19.34 16.18
C THR A 188 14.68 19.01 14.75
N ARG A 189 14.94 20.06 13.97
CA ARG A 189 15.47 19.99 12.60
C ARG A 189 16.67 20.88 12.45
N ARG A 190 17.54 20.56 11.48
CA ARG A 190 18.68 21.40 11.15
C ARG A 190 18.34 22.24 9.91
N VAL A 191 18.49 23.55 10.05
CA VAL A 191 18.48 24.49 8.93
C VAL A 191 19.87 24.46 8.30
N ASP A 192 19.95 24.16 7.03
CA ASP A 192 21.17 24.17 6.24
C ASP A 192 21.03 25.26 5.16
N LEU A 193 21.98 26.23 5.16
CA LEU A 193 22.08 27.27 4.15
C LEU A 193 23.46 27.21 3.51
N ILE A 194 23.54 27.61 2.25
CA ILE A 194 24.78 27.88 1.54
C ILE A 194 24.80 29.38 1.23
N VAL A 195 25.88 30.03 1.62
CA VAL A 195 26.08 31.49 1.46
C VAL A 195 27.38 31.72 0.72
N GLY A 196 27.32 32.32 -0.46
CA GLY A 196 28.48 32.65 -1.28
C GLY A 196 28.94 34.07 -1.05
N ILE A 197 30.27 34.29 -0.97
CA ILE A 197 30.92 35.60 -0.94
C ILE A 197 31.90 35.75 -2.10
N GLY A 198 32.29 36.98 -2.42
CA GLY A 198 33.33 37.25 -3.42
C GLY A 198 34.71 36.77 -2.98
N TYR A 199 35.56 36.43 -3.94
CA TYR A 199 36.94 35.98 -3.67
C TYR A 199 37.83 37.04 -3.00
N ASN A 200 37.43 38.32 -3.11
CA ASN A 200 38.16 39.43 -2.48
C ASN A 200 37.67 39.75 -1.05
N ASP A 201 36.58 39.08 -0.61
CA ASP A 201 36.05 39.31 0.74
C ASP A 201 36.84 38.57 1.81
N ASP A 202 36.88 39.13 3.01
CA ASP A 202 37.58 38.54 4.15
C ASP A 202 36.77 37.36 4.74
N ILE A 203 37.33 36.16 4.58
CA ILE A 203 36.78 34.90 5.08
C ILE A 203 36.59 34.95 6.60
N LYS A 204 37.51 35.51 7.37
CA LYS A 204 37.43 35.57 8.81
C LYS A 204 36.33 36.52 9.26
N LYS A 205 36.25 37.71 8.70
CA LYS A 205 35.20 38.69 8.96
C LYS A 205 33.84 38.06 8.63
N THR A 206 33.71 37.44 7.48
CA THR A 206 32.46 36.76 7.07
C THR A 206 32.02 35.68 8.06
N LYS A 207 32.97 34.87 8.52
CA LYS A 207 32.69 33.82 9.51
C LYS A 207 32.24 34.41 10.84
N ASP A 208 32.84 35.49 11.28
CA ASP A 208 32.48 36.17 12.53
C ASP A 208 31.06 36.78 12.44
N VAL A 209 30.74 37.43 11.31
CA VAL A 209 29.39 37.99 11.05
C VAL A 209 28.33 36.89 11.00
N LEU A 210 28.59 35.76 10.31
CA LEU A 210 27.67 34.64 10.25
C LEU A 210 27.42 33.99 11.63
N ASN A 211 28.49 33.85 12.44
CA ASN A 211 28.34 33.35 13.81
C ASN A 211 27.54 34.31 14.68
N ASP A 212 27.73 35.63 14.57
CA ASP A 212 26.97 36.64 15.29
C ASP A 212 25.46 36.55 14.92
N ILE A 213 25.15 36.47 13.63
CA ILE A 213 23.76 36.31 13.16
C ILE A 213 23.10 35.09 13.78
N ILE A 214 23.79 33.93 13.77
CA ILE A 214 23.23 32.67 14.26
C ILE A 214 23.04 32.74 15.78
N THR A 215 24.05 33.22 16.53
CA THR A 215 24.03 33.25 17.99
C THR A 215 23.02 34.28 18.56
N SER A 216 22.70 35.32 17.75
CA SER A 216 21.71 36.33 18.13
C SER A 216 20.24 35.86 17.94
N ASN A 217 20.02 34.73 17.27
CA ASN A 217 18.65 34.24 17.03
C ASN A 217 18.19 33.29 18.17
N GLU A 218 17.26 33.74 18.98
CA GLU A 218 16.72 33.01 20.16
C GLU A 218 16.11 31.64 19.86
N LYS A 219 15.67 31.39 18.60
CA LYS A 219 15.07 30.13 18.17
C LYS A 219 16.11 29.06 17.84
N ILE A 220 17.38 29.42 17.78
CA ILE A 220 18.46 28.50 17.49
C ILE A 220 18.91 27.78 18.76
N LEU A 221 18.99 26.47 18.68
CA LEU A 221 19.40 25.56 19.76
C LEU A 221 20.93 25.45 19.77
N LEU A 222 21.58 26.39 20.46
CA LEU A 222 23.05 26.47 20.51
C LEU A 222 23.69 25.24 21.20
N ASP A 223 22.97 24.60 22.12
CA ASP A 223 23.38 23.38 22.81
C ASP A 223 23.59 22.19 21.86
N LYS A 224 22.93 22.21 20.70
CA LYS A 224 23.08 21.18 19.64
C LYS A 224 24.25 21.49 18.68
N GLY A 225 24.92 22.61 18.88
CA GLY A 225 26.00 23.04 18.05
C GLY A 225 25.56 23.74 16.75
N ILE A 226 26.46 24.61 16.27
CA ILE A 226 26.33 25.32 15.01
C ILE A 226 27.54 25.02 14.13
N THR A 227 27.42 25.19 12.83
CA THR A 227 28.52 25.06 11.90
C THR A 227 28.54 26.24 10.96
N VAL A 228 29.66 27.00 10.93
CA VAL A 228 29.96 28.01 9.94
C VAL A 228 31.36 27.72 9.39
N ALA A 229 31.44 27.28 8.16
CA ALA A 229 32.70 26.87 7.53
C ALA A 229 32.68 27.12 6.03
N VAL A 230 33.82 27.37 5.43
CA VAL A 230 33.98 27.35 3.97
C VAL A 230 33.76 25.91 3.51
N SER A 231 32.84 25.71 2.59
CA SER A 231 32.49 24.40 2.04
C SER A 231 32.96 24.16 0.62
N GLU A 232 33.17 25.25 -0.13
CA GLU A 232 33.54 25.15 -1.54
C GLU A 232 34.20 26.43 -2.03
N LEU A 233 35.19 26.31 -2.91
CA LEU A 233 35.71 27.38 -3.75
C LEU A 233 35.08 27.20 -5.13
N ALA A 234 33.93 27.86 -5.34
CA ALA A 234 33.12 27.72 -6.55
C ALA A 234 33.60 28.69 -7.66
N ASP A 235 33.05 28.55 -8.87
CA ASP A 235 33.49 29.31 -10.07
C ASP A 235 33.47 30.84 -9.89
N SER A 236 32.52 31.35 -9.08
CA SER A 236 32.35 32.82 -8.90
C SER A 236 32.24 33.25 -7.43
N SER A 237 32.31 32.30 -6.48
CA SER A 237 32.13 32.57 -5.06
C SER A 237 32.91 31.63 -4.16
N VAL A 238 33.22 32.09 -2.95
CA VAL A 238 33.65 31.25 -1.82
C VAL A 238 32.40 30.90 -1.02
N ASN A 239 31.97 29.63 -1.04
CA ASN A 239 30.74 29.19 -0.42
C ASN A 239 30.95 28.78 1.03
N PHE A 240 30.16 29.36 1.92
CA PHE A 240 30.03 28.93 3.31
C PHE A 240 28.82 27.99 3.48
N VAL A 241 29.03 26.95 4.27
CA VAL A 241 27.93 26.21 4.86
C VAL A 241 27.56 26.78 6.21
N VAL A 242 26.27 27.06 6.42
CA VAL A 242 25.72 27.56 7.67
C VAL A 242 24.68 26.57 8.15
N ARG A 243 24.92 25.93 9.31
CA ARG A 243 24.05 24.92 9.86
C ARG A 243 23.68 25.26 11.29
N ALA A 244 22.38 25.24 11.59
CA ALA A 244 21.83 25.52 12.91
C ALA A 244 20.64 24.65 13.22
N TRP A 245 20.53 24.17 14.48
CA TRP A 245 19.43 23.37 14.95
C TRP A 245 18.31 24.25 15.49
N VAL A 246 17.06 23.90 15.17
CA VAL A 246 15.86 24.59 15.62
C VAL A 246 14.79 23.59 16.03
N LYS A 247 13.76 24.02 16.73
CA LYS A 247 12.54 23.22 16.91
C LYS A 247 11.85 23.04 15.56
N THR A 248 11.28 21.86 15.32
CA THR A 248 10.63 21.52 14.05
C THR A 248 9.59 22.56 13.58
N PRO A 249 8.72 23.11 14.45
CA PRO A 249 7.78 24.16 14.04
C PRO A 249 8.43 25.47 13.58
N ASP A 250 9.62 25.81 14.12
CA ASP A 250 10.33 27.06 13.81
C ASP A 250 11.19 27.00 12.55
N TYR A 251 11.26 25.82 11.89
CA TYR A 251 12.20 25.58 10.79
C TYR A 251 12.09 26.61 9.66
N TRP A 252 10.90 26.86 9.15
CA TRP A 252 10.70 27.74 8.02
C TRP A 252 10.90 29.22 8.40
N ASP A 253 10.42 29.61 9.57
CA ASP A 253 10.57 30.96 10.09
C ASP A 253 12.05 31.32 10.26
N VAL A 254 12.82 30.43 10.91
CA VAL A 254 14.26 30.62 11.07
C VAL A 254 14.99 30.58 9.73
N LYS A 255 14.63 29.65 8.84
CA LYS A 255 15.28 29.55 7.53
C LYS A 255 15.12 30.82 6.70
N PHE A 256 13.91 31.35 6.61
CA PHE A 256 13.64 32.59 5.86
C PHE A 256 14.27 33.80 6.56
N GLY A 257 14.09 33.91 7.88
CA GLY A 257 14.67 35.01 8.66
C GLY A 257 16.20 35.04 8.59
N LEU A 258 16.88 33.90 8.68
CA LEU A 258 18.34 33.86 8.51
C LEU A 258 18.75 34.27 7.10
N THR A 259 18.04 33.83 6.07
CA THR A 259 18.37 34.18 4.67
C THR A 259 18.30 35.70 4.46
N GLU A 260 17.23 36.34 4.97
CA GLU A 260 17.09 37.81 4.91
C GLU A 260 18.11 38.54 5.74
N THR A 261 18.31 38.13 7.00
CA THR A 261 19.24 38.75 7.92
C THR A 261 20.68 38.68 7.40
N ILE A 262 21.10 37.56 6.81
CA ILE A 262 22.42 37.40 6.20
C ILE A 262 22.59 38.42 5.08
N LYS A 263 21.61 38.60 4.19
CA LYS A 263 21.73 39.60 3.11
C LYS A 263 21.87 41.00 3.65
N LEU A 264 21.01 41.40 4.61
CA LEU A 264 21.05 42.74 5.19
C LEU A 264 22.38 43.04 5.94
N ARG A 265 22.88 42.07 6.70
CA ARG A 265 24.13 42.21 7.44
C ARG A 265 25.35 42.23 6.50
N PHE A 266 25.34 41.44 5.43
CA PHE A 266 26.41 41.44 4.43
C PHE A 266 26.51 42.81 3.74
N ASP A 267 25.36 43.38 3.36
CA ASP A 267 25.31 44.72 2.78
C ASP A 267 25.89 45.80 3.75
N ALA A 268 25.51 45.73 5.01
CA ALA A 268 25.96 46.66 6.04
C ALA A 268 27.46 46.53 6.35
N GLU A 269 27.99 45.32 6.26
CA GLU A 269 29.40 45.00 6.54
C GLU A 269 30.30 45.09 5.30
N GLY A 270 29.74 45.40 4.12
CA GLY A 270 30.47 45.46 2.86
C GLY A 270 30.99 44.10 2.38
N ILE A 271 30.30 43.01 2.74
CA ILE A 271 30.60 41.68 2.22
C ILE A 271 29.76 41.47 0.95
N SER A 272 30.44 41.11 -0.16
CA SER A 272 29.76 41.00 -1.44
C SER A 272 29.12 39.62 -1.64
N ILE A 273 27.95 39.59 -2.23
CA ILE A 273 27.34 38.36 -2.78
C ILE A 273 27.54 38.45 -4.30
N PRO A 274 28.49 37.72 -4.87
CA PRO A 274 28.88 37.94 -6.25
C PRO A 274 27.82 37.44 -7.24
N PHE A 275 27.64 38.20 -8.32
CA PHE A 275 27.05 37.70 -9.54
C PHE A 275 28.00 36.73 -10.26
N PRO A 276 27.55 35.98 -11.28
CA PRO A 276 28.47 35.21 -12.12
C PRO A 276 29.61 36.13 -12.66
N GLN A 277 30.86 35.72 -12.44
CA GLN A 277 32.04 36.47 -12.81
C GLN A 277 32.66 35.91 -14.10
N GLN A 278 33.24 36.79 -14.92
CA GLN A 278 34.02 36.45 -16.11
C GLN A 278 35.26 37.34 -16.20
N ASP A 279 36.42 36.75 -16.42
CA ASP A 279 37.63 37.47 -16.76
C ASP A 279 37.70 37.70 -18.27
N VAL A 280 37.72 38.97 -18.70
CA VAL A 280 37.80 39.35 -20.10
C VAL A 280 39.15 39.97 -20.42
N HIS A 281 39.95 39.27 -21.23
CA HIS A 281 41.24 39.77 -21.71
C HIS A 281 41.08 40.44 -23.07
N HIS A 282 41.31 41.75 -23.15
CA HIS A 282 41.29 42.50 -24.39
C HIS A 282 42.71 42.52 -25.00
N TYR A 283 42.86 41.92 -26.16
CA TYR A 283 44.12 42.01 -26.94
C TYR A 283 43.94 43.11 -28.01
N ASN A 284 44.63 44.26 -27.84
CA ASN A 284 44.71 45.25 -28.88
C ASN A 284 45.84 44.84 -29.84
N ASN A 285 45.52 44.39 -31.02
CA ASN A 285 46.50 44.25 -32.09
C ASN A 285 46.88 45.66 -32.56
N ALA A 286 48.14 46.05 -32.32
CA ALA A 286 48.71 47.28 -32.84
C ALA A 286 48.98 47.18 -34.35
#